data_aab4078f6cd317b6c76bf12dcb6e0b7a
#
_entry.id   aab4078f6cd317b6c76bf12dcb6e0b7a
#
_cell.length_a   1.000
_cell.length_b   1.000
_cell.length_c   1.000
_cell.angle_alpha   90.00
_cell.angle_beta   90.00
_cell.angle_gamma   90.00
#
_symmetry.space_group_name_H-M   'P 1'
#
loop_
_entity.id
_entity.type
_entity.pdbx_description
1 polymer ?
#
loop_
_entity_poly.entity_id
_entity_poly.type
_entity_poly.pdbx_seq_one_letter_code
_entity_poly.pdbx_strand_id
1 'polypeptide(L)'
;MKKKIMTMLMLLAVSCMIMPTNAKAAKKAYIKTSTGSKAMVFVGKTLKLNAKTVGKKKKITYKTSKKSVATVNKKGVIKGKKYGTAKITMKASGVKTKKITVYVRKAATGIKLSSAQTINFYKTGNTAQIKATALPGGKQMASKTLTYKSSNPQVAVVNSKGKVTAKKGGYSRIQISTTARSGKICTKDVDVFVYDGFDDVCSETSGSKTTFTSVSYTHLRAHETSLHL
;
A
#
# COMPACT_ATOMS: atom_id res chain seq x y z
N MET A 1 76.83 48.38 -10.38
CA MET A 1 75.86 47.45 -11.06
C MET A 1 75.01 46.57 -10.14
N LYS A 2 75.20 46.55 -8.84
CA LYS A 2 74.43 45.67 -7.94
C LYS A 2 73.13 46.28 -7.36
N LYS A 3 72.93 47.58 -7.45
CA LYS A 3 71.71 48.22 -6.89
C LYS A 3 70.52 48.30 -7.84
N LYS A 4 70.66 48.11 -9.13
CA LYS A 4 69.56 48.15 -10.11
C LYS A 4 68.87 46.80 -10.32
N ILE A 5 69.49 45.69 -9.91
CA ILE A 5 68.92 44.34 -10.03
C ILE A 5 67.94 44.04 -8.88
N MET A 6 68.12 44.66 -7.70
CA MET A 6 67.33 44.40 -6.51
C MET A 6 65.95 45.10 -6.55
N THR A 7 65.82 46.20 -7.30
CA THR A 7 64.53 46.90 -7.47
C THR A 7 63.65 46.26 -8.56
N MET A 8 64.25 45.51 -9.48
CA MET A 8 63.45 44.80 -10.51
C MET A 8 62.91 43.46 -10.03
N LEU A 9 63.56 42.82 -9.01
CA LEU A 9 63.01 41.61 -8.41
C LEU A 9 61.88 41.88 -7.41
N MET A 10 61.80 43.10 -6.85
CA MET A 10 60.68 43.43 -5.92
C MET A 10 59.39 43.82 -6.61
N LEU A 11 59.44 44.22 -7.89
CA LEU A 11 58.27 44.57 -8.69
C LEU A 11 57.58 43.35 -9.36
N LEU A 12 58.26 42.17 -9.40
CA LEU A 12 57.66 40.94 -9.93
C LEU A 12 56.95 40.15 -8.83
N ALA A 13 57.17 40.45 -7.52
CA ALA A 13 56.56 39.73 -6.43
C ALA A 13 55.18 40.26 -6.00
N VAL A 14 54.72 41.42 -6.47
CA VAL A 14 53.45 42.04 -6.06
C VAL A 14 52.34 41.78 -7.10
N SER A 15 52.66 41.20 -8.27
CA SER A 15 51.63 40.90 -9.29
C SER A 15 50.97 39.52 -9.16
N CYS A 16 51.28 38.75 -8.15
CA CYS A 16 50.81 37.37 -7.99
C CYS A 16 49.79 37.16 -6.84
N MET A 17 49.18 38.23 -6.33
CA MET A 17 48.16 38.12 -5.27
C MET A 17 46.87 38.86 -5.53
N ILE A 18 46.31 38.72 -6.72
CA ILE A 18 44.87 38.95 -6.91
C ILE A 18 44.32 37.72 -7.65
N MET A 19 44.34 36.58 -6.99
CA MET A 19 43.42 35.51 -7.36
C MET A 19 42.02 35.93 -6.86
N PRO A 20 41.02 36.10 -7.72
CA PRO A 20 39.65 36.29 -7.24
C PRO A 20 39.23 34.99 -6.61
N THR A 21 39.42 34.86 -5.31
CA THR A 21 38.92 33.74 -4.50
C THR A 21 37.43 33.89 -4.25
N ASN A 22 36.62 33.85 -5.29
CA ASN A 22 35.17 33.66 -5.15
C ASN A 22 34.54 33.25 -6.49
N ALA A 23 35.06 32.24 -7.10
CA ALA A 23 34.27 31.47 -8.04
C ALA A 23 33.26 30.66 -7.23
N LYS A 24 32.15 31.31 -6.79
CA LYS A 24 30.97 30.63 -6.29
C LYS A 24 30.60 29.60 -7.32
N ALA A 25 30.87 28.31 -7.05
CA ALA A 25 30.62 27.22 -7.98
C ALA A 25 29.15 27.33 -8.44
N ALA A 26 28.93 27.68 -9.71
CA ALA A 26 27.61 27.92 -10.24
C ALA A 26 26.78 26.64 -10.03
N LYS A 27 25.76 26.72 -9.18
CA LYS A 27 24.87 25.58 -8.87
C LYS A 27 24.34 25.01 -10.19
N LYS A 28 24.76 23.79 -10.51
CA LYS A 28 24.40 23.10 -11.76
C LYS A 28 22.87 23.02 -11.89
N ALA A 29 22.32 23.54 -12.98
CA ALA A 29 20.87 23.54 -13.21
C ALA A 29 20.31 22.11 -13.26
N TYR A 30 19.16 21.89 -12.64
CA TYR A 30 18.53 20.57 -12.53
C TYR A 30 17.00 20.63 -12.66
N ILE A 31 16.36 19.44 -12.83
CA ILE A 31 14.90 19.31 -12.89
C ILE A 31 14.39 18.85 -11.53
N LYS A 32 13.55 19.66 -10.88
CA LYS A 32 12.78 19.31 -9.68
C LYS A 32 11.42 18.76 -10.09
N THR A 33 10.91 17.75 -9.37
CA THR A 33 9.59 17.15 -9.59
C THR A 33 8.90 16.95 -8.23
N SER A 34 7.58 16.86 -8.22
CA SER A 34 6.80 16.53 -7.02
C SER A 34 7.01 15.07 -6.57
N THR A 35 7.51 14.22 -7.46
CA THR A 35 7.85 12.82 -7.18
C THR A 35 9.35 12.65 -7.10
N GLY A 36 9.83 11.70 -6.29
CA GLY A 36 11.24 11.32 -6.23
C GLY A 36 11.72 10.58 -7.50
N SER A 37 12.69 9.69 -7.34
CA SER A 37 13.22 8.85 -8.44
C SER A 37 12.26 7.72 -8.84
N LYS A 38 11.27 7.42 -8.01
CA LYS A 38 10.25 6.38 -8.22
C LYS A 38 8.86 6.99 -8.08
N ALA A 39 7.93 6.58 -8.93
CA ALA A 39 6.54 6.98 -8.89
C ALA A 39 5.64 5.78 -9.16
N MET A 40 4.41 5.80 -8.66
CA MET A 40 3.41 4.77 -8.90
C MET A 40 2.15 5.40 -9.46
N VAL A 41 1.53 4.73 -10.40
CA VAL A 41 0.23 5.09 -10.97
C VAL A 41 -0.59 3.83 -11.21
N PHE A 42 -1.91 3.90 -11.03
CA PHE A 42 -2.78 2.78 -11.37
C PHE A 42 -3.13 2.77 -12.86
N VAL A 43 -3.42 1.58 -13.39
CA VAL A 43 -3.91 1.42 -14.77
C VAL A 43 -5.16 2.31 -14.97
N GLY A 44 -5.20 3.07 -16.05
CA GLY A 44 -6.26 4.03 -16.36
C GLY A 44 -6.16 5.38 -15.66
N LYS A 45 -5.38 5.50 -14.57
CA LYS A 45 -5.21 6.74 -13.81
C LYS A 45 -4.02 7.57 -14.31
N THR A 46 -3.99 8.82 -13.91
CA THR A 46 -2.94 9.78 -14.28
C THR A 46 -2.16 10.27 -13.06
N LEU A 47 -0.92 10.70 -13.29
CA LEU A 47 -0.03 11.29 -12.29
C LEU A 47 0.68 12.49 -12.92
N LYS A 48 0.54 13.66 -12.31
CA LYS A 48 1.24 14.89 -12.73
C LYS A 48 2.59 15.00 -12.02
N LEU A 49 3.67 15.15 -12.80
CA LEU A 49 5.04 15.22 -12.25
C LEU A 49 5.38 16.59 -11.64
N ASN A 50 4.63 17.66 -12.01
CA ASN A 50 4.92 19.03 -11.62
C ASN A 50 6.40 19.40 -11.80
N ALA A 51 6.97 19.01 -12.94
CA ALA A 51 8.38 19.19 -13.21
C ALA A 51 8.70 20.66 -13.50
N LYS A 52 9.73 21.18 -12.84
CA LYS A 52 10.26 22.54 -13.03
C LYS A 52 11.79 22.49 -13.15
N THR A 53 12.36 23.34 -13.99
CA THR A 53 13.82 23.56 -14.03
C THR A 53 14.23 24.53 -12.92
N VAL A 54 15.35 24.26 -12.28
CA VAL A 54 15.97 25.11 -11.24
C VAL A 54 17.32 25.59 -11.78
N GLY A 55 17.64 26.87 -11.58
CA GLY A 55 18.85 27.52 -12.08
C GLY A 55 18.75 28.10 -13.50
N LYS A 56 17.94 27.52 -14.39
CA LYS A 56 17.67 28.05 -15.75
C LYS A 56 16.22 27.75 -16.14
N LYS A 57 15.43 28.77 -16.52
CA LYS A 57 14.06 28.56 -17.04
C LYS A 57 14.15 27.96 -18.45
N LYS A 58 13.86 26.71 -18.65
CA LYS A 58 13.90 25.99 -19.94
C LYS A 58 12.71 25.06 -20.08
N LYS A 59 12.22 24.92 -21.32
CA LYS A 59 11.13 23.95 -21.63
C LYS A 59 11.60 22.52 -21.40
N ILE A 60 10.79 21.75 -20.68
CA ILE A 60 11.08 20.34 -20.40
C ILE A 60 10.40 19.48 -21.46
N THR A 61 11.16 18.57 -22.05
CA THR A 61 10.67 17.51 -22.93
C THR A 61 10.61 16.18 -22.19
N TYR A 62 9.62 15.37 -22.51
CA TYR A 62 9.35 14.09 -21.83
C TYR A 62 9.39 12.95 -22.82
N LYS A 63 10.05 11.85 -22.45
CA LYS A 63 10.08 10.59 -23.22
C LYS A 63 9.84 9.41 -22.29
N THR A 64 9.00 8.49 -22.71
CA THR A 64 8.80 7.21 -22.03
C THR A 64 9.59 6.10 -22.70
N SER A 65 10.12 5.16 -21.92
CA SER A 65 10.82 3.97 -22.43
C SER A 65 9.86 2.90 -22.96
N LYS A 66 8.61 2.86 -22.46
CA LYS A 66 7.59 1.85 -22.84
C LYS A 66 6.21 2.50 -22.95
N LYS A 67 5.81 2.93 -24.15
CA LYS A 67 4.50 3.56 -24.44
C LYS A 67 3.32 2.63 -24.17
N SER A 68 3.50 1.32 -24.27
CA SER A 68 2.50 0.31 -23.93
C SER A 68 2.19 0.24 -22.44
N VAL A 69 3.16 0.57 -21.57
CA VAL A 69 3.00 0.56 -20.10
C VAL A 69 2.51 1.91 -19.58
N ALA A 70 3.19 2.98 -19.98
CA ALA A 70 2.83 4.33 -19.59
C ALA A 70 3.16 5.35 -20.67
N THR A 71 2.30 6.32 -20.84
CA THR A 71 2.55 7.50 -21.71
C THR A 71 2.76 8.74 -20.85
N VAL A 72 3.43 9.73 -21.40
CA VAL A 72 3.61 11.05 -20.79
C VAL A 72 3.33 12.12 -21.85
N ASN A 73 2.59 13.17 -21.50
CA ASN A 73 2.28 14.27 -22.40
C ASN A 73 3.25 15.46 -22.22
N LYS A 74 3.13 16.49 -23.06
CA LYS A 74 3.95 17.71 -23.03
C LYS A 74 3.83 18.50 -21.71
N LYS A 75 2.73 18.31 -20.94
CA LYS A 75 2.49 18.94 -19.62
C LYS A 75 3.09 18.12 -18.46
N GLY A 76 3.78 16.98 -18.73
CA GLY A 76 4.35 16.10 -17.71
C GLY A 76 3.31 15.26 -16.97
N VAL A 77 2.14 15.02 -17.57
CA VAL A 77 1.12 14.13 -17.02
C VAL A 77 1.37 12.73 -17.56
N ILE A 78 1.59 11.79 -16.66
CA ILE A 78 1.76 10.36 -16.95
C ILE A 78 0.38 9.70 -16.91
N LYS A 79 0.08 8.84 -17.89
CA LYS A 79 -1.10 7.94 -17.90
C LYS A 79 -0.63 6.49 -17.86
N GLY A 80 -1.05 5.73 -16.86
CA GLY A 80 -0.82 4.28 -16.76
C GLY A 80 -1.73 3.55 -17.74
N LYS A 81 -1.16 2.75 -18.65
CA LYS A 81 -1.90 1.99 -19.66
C LYS A 81 -2.02 0.51 -19.31
N LYS A 82 -0.90 -0.14 -19.00
CA LYS A 82 -0.82 -1.58 -18.71
C LYS A 82 0.10 -1.80 -17.51
N TYR A 83 -0.17 -2.82 -16.72
CA TYR A 83 0.73 -3.26 -15.65
C TYR A 83 2.18 -3.39 -16.16
N GLY A 84 3.11 -2.89 -15.38
CA GLY A 84 4.53 -2.97 -15.71
C GLY A 84 5.35 -1.83 -15.13
N THR A 85 6.53 -1.64 -15.70
CA THR A 85 7.46 -0.57 -15.31
C THR A 85 7.93 0.16 -16.57
N ALA A 86 7.92 1.48 -16.51
CA ALA A 86 8.45 2.34 -17.55
C ALA A 86 9.38 3.40 -16.94
N LYS A 87 10.40 3.85 -17.67
CA LYS A 87 11.26 4.98 -17.29
C LYS A 87 10.80 6.23 -18.04
N ILE A 88 10.53 7.31 -17.30
CA ILE A 88 10.25 8.63 -17.89
C ILE A 88 11.52 9.44 -17.82
N THR A 89 12.01 9.87 -19.00
CA THR A 89 13.18 10.73 -19.13
C THR A 89 12.70 12.17 -19.37
N MET A 90 13.23 13.10 -18.60
CA MET A 90 12.99 14.54 -18.71
C MET A 90 14.29 15.21 -19.13
N LYS A 91 14.23 15.99 -20.21
CA LYS A 91 15.37 16.76 -20.73
C LYS A 91 15.00 18.23 -20.89
N ALA A 92 15.95 19.11 -20.62
CA ALA A 92 15.86 20.53 -20.92
C ALA A 92 17.27 21.02 -21.33
N SER A 93 17.36 21.98 -22.26
CA SER A 93 18.64 22.47 -22.78
C SER A 93 19.53 23.06 -21.69
N GLY A 94 20.77 22.60 -21.56
CA GLY A 94 21.74 23.03 -20.56
C GLY A 94 21.36 22.65 -19.10
N VAL A 95 20.46 21.68 -18.91
CA VAL A 95 20.01 21.20 -17.60
C VAL A 95 20.26 19.70 -17.46
N LYS A 96 20.68 19.24 -16.27
CA LYS A 96 20.90 17.82 -16.02
C LYS A 96 19.63 17.00 -16.28
N THR A 97 19.76 15.98 -17.14
CA THR A 97 18.67 15.04 -17.45
C THR A 97 18.19 14.33 -16.18
N LYS A 98 16.86 14.26 -15.98
CA LYS A 98 16.25 13.50 -14.88
C LYS A 98 15.48 12.30 -15.42
N LYS A 99 15.66 11.16 -14.78
CA LYS A 99 14.91 9.92 -15.06
C LYS A 99 14.10 9.52 -13.82
N ILE A 100 12.85 9.09 -14.04
CA ILE A 100 11.96 8.57 -12.99
C ILE A 100 11.50 7.20 -13.41
N THR A 101 11.55 6.23 -12.50
CA THR A 101 10.96 4.90 -12.69
C THR A 101 9.50 4.94 -12.30
N VAL A 102 8.62 4.62 -13.24
CA VAL A 102 7.16 4.60 -13.03
C VAL A 102 6.69 3.16 -12.97
N TYR A 103 6.09 2.81 -11.85
CA TYR A 103 5.43 1.52 -11.63
C TYR A 103 3.94 1.68 -11.93
N VAL A 104 3.45 0.98 -12.95
CA VAL A 104 2.02 0.91 -13.22
C VAL A 104 1.47 -0.35 -12.55
N ARG A 105 0.45 -0.18 -11.70
CA ARG A 105 -0.15 -1.26 -10.91
C ARG A 105 -1.64 -1.36 -11.18
N LYS A 106 -2.22 -2.57 -11.03
CA LYS A 106 -3.67 -2.77 -11.05
C LYS A 106 -4.24 -2.40 -9.67
N ALA A 107 -5.39 -1.75 -9.67
CA ALA A 107 -6.16 -1.54 -8.45
C ALA A 107 -6.78 -2.86 -7.97
N ALA A 108 -7.16 -2.93 -6.70
CA ALA A 108 -7.91 -4.05 -6.17
C ALA A 108 -9.26 -4.20 -6.91
N THR A 109 -9.66 -5.43 -7.18
CA THR A 109 -10.94 -5.77 -7.83
C THR A 109 -11.87 -6.53 -6.89
N GLY A 110 -11.36 -7.05 -5.77
CA GLY A 110 -12.13 -7.80 -4.80
C GLY A 110 -11.24 -8.50 -3.77
N ILE A 111 -11.87 -9.35 -2.99
CA ILE A 111 -11.23 -10.24 -1.99
C ILE A 111 -11.73 -11.65 -2.26
N LYS A 112 -10.81 -12.60 -2.42
CA LYS A 112 -11.10 -14.03 -2.48
C LYS A 112 -10.95 -14.61 -1.07
N LEU A 113 -11.98 -15.31 -0.59
CA LEU A 113 -11.91 -16.18 0.57
C LEU A 113 -11.49 -17.57 0.11
N SER A 114 -10.61 -18.20 0.87
CA SER A 114 -10.21 -19.61 0.73
C SER A 114 -10.57 -20.41 2.00
N SER A 115 -11.21 -19.78 2.98
CA SER A 115 -11.86 -20.37 4.15
C SER A 115 -13.37 -20.25 4.02
N ALA A 116 -14.11 -20.92 4.92
CA ALA A 116 -15.56 -20.75 5.03
C ALA A 116 -15.96 -19.28 5.24
N GLN A 117 -17.14 -18.92 4.76
CA GLN A 117 -17.72 -17.60 4.96
C GLN A 117 -18.44 -17.48 6.29
N THR A 118 -18.74 -18.62 6.93
CA THR A 118 -19.30 -18.72 8.28
C THR A 118 -18.35 -19.52 9.17
N ILE A 119 -18.13 -19.05 10.38
CA ILE A 119 -17.32 -19.69 11.42
C ILE A 119 -18.21 -19.92 12.63
N ASN A 120 -18.31 -21.18 13.06
CA ASN A 120 -19.03 -21.57 14.24
C ASN A 120 -18.03 -21.98 15.34
N PHE A 121 -18.14 -21.38 16.51
CA PHE A 121 -17.38 -21.74 17.69
C PHE A 121 -18.35 -22.32 18.73
N TYR A 122 -18.04 -23.49 19.27
CA TYR A 122 -18.82 -24.17 20.31
C TYR A 122 -18.21 -23.99 21.70
N LYS A 123 -17.11 -23.24 21.79
CA LYS A 123 -16.44 -22.92 23.06
C LYS A 123 -15.73 -21.58 22.95
N THR A 124 -15.82 -20.78 24.01
CA THR A 124 -15.03 -19.55 24.17
C THR A 124 -13.54 -19.87 24.23
N GLY A 125 -12.70 -18.95 23.77
CA GLY A 125 -11.27 -19.14 23.62
C GLY A 125 -10.83 -19.85 22.32
N ASN A 126 -11.74 -20.59 21.66
CA ASN A 126 -11.46 -21.25 20.39
C ASN A 126 -11.07 -20.21 19.31
N THR A 127 -10.25 -20.66 18.37
CA THR A 127 -9.71 -19.79 17.32
C THR A 127 -9.87 -20.40 15.95
N ALA A 128 -10.08 -19.54 14.94
CA ALA A 128 -10.11 -19.93 13.54
C ALA A 128 -9.30 -18.94 12.67
N GLN A 129 -8.77 -19.43 11.56
CA GLN A 129 -7.99 -18.61 10.64
C GLN A 129 -8.80 -18.28 9.40
N ILE A 130 -9.11 -17.00 9.19
CA ILE A 130 -9.65 -16.52 7.92
C ILE A 130 -8.52 -16.50 6.89
N LYS A 131 -8.69 -17.27 5.80
CA LYS A 131 -7.79 -17.28 4.67
C LYS A 131 -8.37 -16.41 3.54
N ALA A 132 -7.83 -15.20 3.36
CA ALA A 132 -8.30 -14.25 2.38
C ALA A 132 -7.14 -13.68 1.54
N THR A 133 -7.41 -13.35 0.28
CA THR A 133 -6.43 -12.77 -0.65
C THR A 133 -7.06 -11.64 -1.45
N ALA A 134 -6.37 -10.50 -1.52
CA ALA A 134 -6.77 -9.39 -2.36
C ALA A 134 -6.55 -9.72 -3.84
N LEU A 135 -7.54 -9.43 -4.70
CA LEU A 135 -7.48 -9.62 -6.15
C LEU A 135 -7.10 -8.32 -6.87
N PRO A 136 -6.41 -8.41 -8.01
CA PRO A 136 -6.01 -9.60 -8.78
C PRO A 136 -4.80 -10.36 -8.23
N GLY A 137 -4.27 -9.97 -7.09
CA GLY A 137 -3.13 -10.66 -6.45
C GLY A 137 -1.77 -10.43 -7.12
N GLY A 138 -0.75 -11.11 -6.61
CA GLY A 138 0.61 -11.15 -7.19
C GLY A 138 1.32 -9.80 -7.24
N LYS A 139 2.31 -9.68 -8.11
CA LYS A 139 3.12 -8.46 -8.34
C LYS A 139 2.34 -7.34 -9.04
N GLN A 140 1.13 -7.61 -9.53
CA GLN A 140 0.31 -6.66 -10.29
C GLN A 140 -0.30 -5.56 -9.40
N MET A 141 -0.49 -5.84 -8.11
CA MET A 141 -1.02 -4.88 -7.14
C MET A 141 0.07 -4.04 -6.48
N ALA A 142 -0.30 -2.85 -6.02
CA ALA A 142 0.57 -1.99 -5.23
C ALA A 142 0.65 -2.45 -3.77
N SER A 143 -0.44 -2.96 -3.24
CA SER A 143 -0.53 -3.55 -1.91
C SER A 143 -1.49 -4.73 -1.93
N LYS A 144 -1.16 -5.78 -1.20
CA LYS A 144 -2.00 -6.97 -0.97
C LYS A 144 -2.48 -7.04 0.49
N THR A 145 -2.15 -6.04 1.28
CA THR A 145 -2.50 -5.98 2.69
C THR A 145 -4.01 -5.93 2.84
N LEU A 146 -4.53 -6.78 3.69
CA LEU A 146 -5.90 -6.79 4.15
C LEU A 146 -5.96 -6.23 5.57
N THR A 147 -7.08 -5.63 5.90
CA THR A 147 -7.44 -5.21 7.26
C THR A 147 -8.70 -5.96 7.67
N TYR A 148 -8.81 -6.25 8.95
CA TYR A 148 -9.90 -7.01 9.53
C TYR A 148 -10.53 -6.20 10.66
N LYS A 149 -11.86 -6.19 10.74
CA LYS A 149 -12.61 -5.49 11.78
C LYS A 149 -13.78 -6.37 12.24
N SER A 150 -13.91 -6.56 13.54
CA SER A 150 -15.08 -7.19 14.14
C SER A 150 -16.19 -6.17 14.34
N SER A 151 -17.43 -6.52 14.03
CA SER A 151 -18.62 -5.71 14.33
C SER A 151 -18.97 -5.77 15.83
N ASN A 152 -18.62 -6.88 16.50
CA ASN A 152 -18.84 -7.07 17.93
C ASN A 152 -17.61 -7.73 18.58
N PRO A 153 -16.63 -6.94 19.06
CA PRO A 153 -15.42 -7.46 19.69
C PRO A 153 -15.67 -8.18 21.03
N GLN A 154 -16.84 -8.00 21.64
CA GLN A 154 -17.22 -8.71 22.85
C GLN A 154 -17.52 -10.19 22.56
N VAL A 155 -18.05 -10.49 21.37
CA VAL A 155 -18.37 -11.84 20.92
C VAL A 155 -17.15 -12.49 20.27
N ALA A 156 -16.51 -11.82 19.33
CA ALA A 156 -15.33 -12.33 18.64
C ALA A 156 -14.36 -11.23 18.29
N VAL A 157 -13.08 -11.44 18.52
CA VAL A 157 -12.00 -10.54 18.10
C VAL A 157 -11.24 -11.11 16.92
N VAL A 158 -10.66 -10.24 16.10
CA VAL A 158 -9.81 -10.64 14.97
C VAL A 158 -8.50 -9.85 15.00
N ASN A 159 -7.39 -10.53 14.76
CA ASN A 159 -6.09 -9.86 14.66
C ASN A 159 -5.77 -9.44 13.22
N SER A 160 -4.66 -8.71 13.03
CA SER A 160 -4.20 -8.21 11.72
C SER A 160 -3.83 -9.33 10.72
N LYS A 161 -3.66 -10.57 11.19
CA LYS A 161 -3.40 -11.75 10.35
C LYS A 161 -4.68 -12.53 10.00
N GLY A 162 -5.85 -12.08 10.49
CA GLY A 162 -7.13 -12.73 10.23
C GLY A 162 -7.41 -13.95 11.14
N LYS A 163 -6.69 -14.09 12.27
CA LYS A 163 -7.01 -15.08 13.30
C LYS A 163 -8.16 -14.54 14.14
N VAL A 164 -9.27 -15.22 14.14
CA VAL A 164 -10.47 -14.94 14.94
C VAL A 164 -10.40 -15.72 16.23
N THR A 165 -10.81 -15.10 17.35
CA THR A 165 -10.91 -15.74 18.68
C THR A 165 -12.30 -15.48 19.24
N ALA A 166 -13.00 -16.54 19.62
CA ALA A 166 -14.28 -16.50 20.32
C ALA A 166 -14.10 -15.95 21.75
N LYS A 167 -14.96 -15.02 22.18
CA LYS A 167 -14.89 -14.37 23.49
C LYS A 167 -16.12 -14.63 24.35
N LYS A 168 -17.30 -14.55 23.76
CA LYS A 168 -18.59 -14.71 24.45
C LYS A 168 -19.61 -15.22 23.45
N GLY A 169 -20.64 -15.92 23.93
CA GLY A 169 -21.77 -16.33 23.09
C GLY A 169 -22.43 -15.18 22.35
N GLY A 170 -22.85 -15.43 21.10
CA GLY A 170 -23.50 -14.46 20.27
C GLY A 170 -23.02 -14.45 18.82
N TYR A 171 -23.33 -13.34 18.12
CA TYR A 171 -23.00 -13.12 16.71
C TYR A 171 -22.04 -11.94 16.53
N SER A 172 -21.10 -12.12 15.64
CA SER A 172 -20.23 -11.05 15.16
C SER A 172 -19.93 -11.23 13.67
N ARG A 173 -19.80 -10.13 12.94
CA ARG A 173 -19.35 -10.10 11.55
C ARG A 173 -17.93 -9.60 11.48
N ILE A 174 -17.05 -10.33 10.82
CA ILE A 174 -15.70 -9.91 10.54
C ILE A 174 -15.66 -9.31 9.13
N GLN A 175 -15.52 -7.99 9.04
CA GLN A 175 -15.31 -7.31 7.78
C GLN A 175 -13.84 -7.33 7.40
N ILE A 176 -13.54 -7.81 6.20
CA ILE A 176 -12.23 -7.82 5.57
C ILE A 176 -12.20 -6.71 4.53
N SER A 177 -11.16 -5.88 4.53
CA SER A 177 -11.03 -4.77 3.59
C SER A 177 -9.65 -4.71 2.96
N THR A 178 -9.59 -4.33 1.68
CA THR A 178 -8.33 -3.90 1.06
C THR A 178 -8.02 -2.48 1.52
N THR A 179 -6.73 -2.12 1.55
CA THR A 179 -6.28 -0.79 1.97
C THR A 179 -6.35 0.23 0.82
N ALA A 180 -6.37 1.52 1.13
CA ALA A 180 -6.29 2.59 0.13
C ALA A 180 -5.06 2.47 -0.79
N ARG A 181 -3.95 1.91 -0.30
CA ARG A 181 -2.75 1.62 -1.11
C ARG A 181 -2.99 0.60 -2.23
N SER A 182 -4.09 -0.16 -2.17
CA SER A 182 -4.52 -1.08 -3.22
C SER A 182 -5.19 -0.36 -4.41
N GLY A 183 -5.43 0.94 -4.31
CA GLY A 183 -6.04 1.77 -5.35
C GLY A 183 -7.57 1.73 -5.41
N LYS A 184 -8.19 0.78 -4.72
CA LYS A 184 -9.63 0.67 -4.47
C LYS A 184 -9.84 -0.07 -3.17
N ILE A 185 -10.78 0.37 -2.35
CA ILE A 185 -11.23 -0.36 -1.17
C ILE A 185 -12.30 -1.35 -1.64
N CYS A 186 -12.06 -2.62 -1.38
CA CYS A 186 -13.02 -3.71 -1.57
C CYS A 186 -13.24 -4.36 -0.21
N THR A 187 -14.45 -4.80 0.07
CA THR A 187 -14.82 -5.45 1.31
C THR A 187 -15.34 -6.87 1.07
N LYS A 188 -15.24 -7.71 2.07
CA LYS A 188 -15.81 -9.05 2.14
C LYS A 188 -16.07 -9.36 3.61
N ASP A 189 -17.21 -9.99 3.90
CA ASP A 189 -17.62 -10.31 5.26
C ASP A 189 -17.53 -11.81 5.51
N VAL A 190 -17.27 -12.15 6.79
CA VAL A 190 -17.31 -13.51 7.36
C VAL A 190 -18.16 -13.44 8.61
N ASP A 191 -19.21 -14.26 8.66
CA ASP A 191 -20.09 -14.35 9.80
C ASP A 191 -19.50 -15.30 10.86
N VAL A 192 -19.60 -14.91 12.11
CA VAL A 192 -19.07 -15.65 13.25
C VAL A 192 -20.16 -15.85 14.29
N PHE A 193 -20.46 -17.09 14.59
CA PHE A 193 -21.36 -17.50 15.64
C PHE A 193 -20.58 -18.17 16.75
N VAL A 194 -20.81 -17.75 17.98
CA VAL A 194 -20.22 -18.35 19.18
C VAL A 194 -21.38 -18.89 20.02
N TYR A 195 -21.40 -20.19 20.17
CA TYR A 195 -22.35 -20.91 21.00
C TYR A 195 -21.72 -21.10 22.38
N ASP A 196 -22.20 -20.32 23.37
CA ASP A 196 -21.72 -20.39 24.74
C ASP A 196 -22.65 -21.31 25.52
N GLY A 197 -22.11 -22.34 26.19
CA GLY A 197 -22.91 -23.26 27.02
C GLY A 197 -23.14 -24.63 26.41
N PHE A 198 -22.48 -25.02 25.33
CA PHE A 198 -22.35 -26.42 24.94
C PHE A 198 -21.11 -27.02 25.63
N ASP A 199 -21.05 -26.89 26.95
CA ASP A 199 -20.11 -27.67 27.73
C ASP A 199 -20.64 -29.12 27.75
N ASP A 200 -19.92 -29.96 26.96
CA ASP A 200 -19.97 -31.42 27.03
C ASP A 200 -21.37 -32.06 26.89
N VAL A 201 -21.84 -32.24 25.67
CA VAL A 201 -22.64 -33.43 25.38
C VAL A 201 -21.69 -34.63 25.50
N CYS A 202 -21.36 -35.01 26.72
CA CYS A 202 -20.75 -36.31 27.00
C CYS A 202 -21.77 -37.37 26.60
N SER A 203 -21.54 -38.04 25.49
CA SER A 203 -22.17 -39.33 25.24
C SER A 203 -21.54 -40.32 26.23
N GLU A 204 -22.11 -40.46 27.43
CA GLU A 204 -21.83 -41.60 28.25
C GLU A 204 -22.46 -42.80 27.58
N THR A 205 -21.66 -43.56 26.87
CA THR A 205 -22.02 -44.88 26.38
C THR A 205 -21.85 -45.85 27.50
N SER A 206 -22.84 -45.90 28.38
CA SER A 206 -22.98 -46.99 29.33
C SER A 206 -24.05 -47.95 28.78
N GLY A 207 -23.59 -49.04 28.21
CA GLY A 207 -24.38 -50.23 27.89
C GLY A 207 -25.72 -49.96 27.21
N SER A 208 -25.80 -50.13 25.90
CA SER A 208 -27.01 -50.36 25.05
C SER A 208 -28.20 -49.38 25.13
N LYS A 209 -28.07 -48.20 25.75
CA LYS A 209 -29.11 -47.16 25.73
C LYS A 209 -28.50 -45.78 25.65
N THR A 210 -28.63 -45.13 24.48
CA THR A 210 -28.25 -43.73 24.30
C THR A 210 -29.38 -42.86 24.84
N THR A 211 -29.19 -42.27 26.00
CA THR A 211 -30.12 -41.27 26.55
C THR A 211 -29.61 -39.89 26.17
N PHE A 212 -30.32 -39.19 25.29
CA PHE A 212 -30.08 -37.79 25.02
C PHE A 212 -30.78 -36.97 26.12
N THR A 213 -30.00 -36.40 27.04
CA THR A 213 -30.53 -35.40 27.96
C THR A 213 -30.60 -34.06 27.23
N SER A 214 -31.81 -33.54 27.05
CA SER A 214 -32.09 -32.25 26.43
C SER A 214 -31.48 -31.13 27.28
N VAL A 215 -30.52 -30.41 26.72
CA VAL A 215 -30.03 -29.17 27.29
C VAL A 215 -31.02 -28.06 26.91
N SER A 216 -31.37 -27.25 27.88
CA SER A 216 -32.40 -26.23 27.86
C SER A 216 -32.21 -25.24 26.67
N TYR A 217 -33.11 -25.29 25.74
CA TYR A 217 -33.22 -24.44 24.52
C TYR A 217 -33.77 -23.03 24.83
N THR A 218 -33.33 -22.36 25.87
CA THR A 218 -33.91 -21.05 26.22
C THR A 218 -33.41 -19.88 25.44
N HIS A 219 -32.35 -20.02 24.60
CA HIS A 219 -31.81 -18.90 23.86
C HIS A 219 -31.97 -19.01 22.33
N LEU A 220 -32.47 -20.11 21.77
CA LEU A 220 -32.69 -20.24 20.31
C LEU A 220 -34.06 -19.77 19.84
N ARG A 221 -35.01 -19.48 20.73
CA ARG A 221 -36.36 -18.98 20.32
C ARG A 221 -36.45 -17.51 19.98
N ALA A 222 -35.41 -16.72 20.21
CA ALA A 222 -35.47 -15.28 19.94
C ALA A 222 -35.17 -14.90 18.46
N HIS A 223 -34.73 -15.83 17.63
CA HIS A 223 -34.37 -15.54 16.23
C HIS A 223 -35.27 -16.18 15.17
N GLU A 224 -36.20 -17.06 15.55
CA GLU A 224 -37.11 -17.70 14.58
C GLU A 224 -38.46 -16.96 14.37
N THR A 225 -38.75 -15.91 15.13
CA THR A 225 -40.04 -15.20 15.05
C THR A 225 -40.05 -13.97 14.15
N SER A 226 -38.97 -13.69 13.41
CA SER A 226 -38.93 -12.53 12.48
C SER A 226 -38.90 -12.91 10.99
N LEU A 227 -39.31 -14.11 10.61
CA LEU A 227 -39.38 -14.56 9.20
C LEU A 227 -40.76 -14.96 8.73
N HIS A 228 -41.83 -14.40 9.33
CA HIS A 228 -43.16 -14.42 8.78
C HIS A 228 -43.89 -13.11 9.10
N LEU A 229 -43.82 -12.17 8.19
CA LEU A 229 -44.86 -11.28 7.67
C LEU A 229 -44.29 -10.47 6.52
#